data_84e4d9fac2b15a9c7ab3cda49df425bf
#
_entry.id   84e4d9fac2b15a9c7ab3cda49df425bf
#
_cell.length_a   1.000
_cell.length_b   1.000
_cell.length_c   1.000
_cell.angle_alpha   90.00
_cell.angle_beta   90.00
_cell.angle_gamma   90.00
#
_symmetry.space_group_name_H-M   'P 1'
#
loop_
_entity.id
_entity.type
_entity.pdbx_description
1 polymer ?
#
loop_
_entity_poly.entity_id
_entity_poly.type
_entity_poly.pdbx_seq_one_letter_code
_entity_poly.pdbx_strand_id
1 'polypeptide(L)'
;GYELGCSVAIEYEGKEVVNLYGGYTNTSKSTEWKKNTLVNVWSVTKAVTGICITKIVNDGLLNVDKKVSYYWPEYGINNPDTKVIDLLTHRAGMFGFKEGSPICSWNDWDVFVKALESQKPYYQPGSSQGYHALTFSWLVGELFRRVEGRMVGDYFRDEVASQYNLDFHIGLSEDQHYRCADISFKRFDNLKPPLEFIKYIPTIFLPNDLKNLKSSIVSQDFNHAFNGDLFNLNDPNSTDWRKAQVPAANGHGTAASLAKLFGILSTGCERDNIKLLDTTTLKTATSIKTRGPDTVLFGSKINFGLCFMLNGNETNKVNFAPVIKKDGFGHAGIG
;
A
#
# COMPACT_ATOMS: atom_id res chain seq x y z
N GLY A 1 22.47 16.70 2.27
CA GLY A 1 21.58 15.64 1.84
C GLY A 1 20.15 15.94 2.23
N TYR A 2 19.23 15.50 1.42
CA TYR A 2 17.79 15.65 1.69
C TYR A 2 17.27 14.51 2.55
N GLU A 3 17.95 13.35 2.51
CA GLU A 3 17.59 12.17 3.29
C GLU A 3 18.36 12.14 4.62
N LEU A 4 17.66 11.72 5.68
CA LEU A 4 18.24 11.54 7.00
C LEU A 4 18.99 10.21 7.07
N GLY A 5 18.37 9.17 6.60
CA GLY A 5 18.91 7.83 6.44
C GLY A 5 18.10 7.05 5.42
N CYS A 6 18.72 6.04 4.83
CA CYS A 6 18.06 5.19 3.83
C CYS A 6 18.74 3.82 3.70
N SER A 7 18.04 2.93 3.02
CA SER A 7 18.60 1.64 2.58
C SER A 7 18.14 1.30 1.17
N VAL A 8 19.00 0.62 0.41
CA VAL A 8 18.73 0.13 -0.95
C VAL A 8 19.22 -1.30 -1.05
N ALA A 9 18.39 -2.18 -1.59
CA ALA A 9 18.78 -3.54 -1.87
C ALA A 9 18.31 -3.95 -3.28
N ILE A 10 19.11 -4.76 -3.94
CA ILE A 10 18.80 -5.30 -5.26
C ILE A 10 19.12 -6.80 -5.24
N GLU A 11 18.16 -7.60 -5.68
CA GLU A 11 18.39 -8.98 -6.08
C GLU A 11 18.40 -9.12 -7.61
N TYR A 12 19.33 -9.92 -8.10
CA TYR A 12 19.42 -10.29 -9.49
C TYR A 12 19.62 -11.81 -9.60
N GLU A 13 18.75 -12.47 -10.35
CA GLU A 13 18.77 -13.95 -10.52
C GLU A 13 18.84 -14.71 -9.17
N GLY A 14 18.06 -14.25 -8.18
CA GLY A 14 17.98 -14.87 -6.86
C GLY A 14 19.16 -14.61 -5.93
N LYS A 15 20.06 -13.68 -6.28
CA LYS A 15 21.22 -13.30 -5.47
C LYS A 15 21.14 -11.83 -5.07
N GLU A 16 21.43 -11.52 -3.81
CA GLU A 16 21.64 -10.14 -3.37
C GLU A 16 22.90 -9.59 -4.02
N VAL A 17 22.76 -8.57 -4.87
CA VAL A 17 23.87 -7.92 -5.57
C VAL A 17 24.16 -6.51 -5.05
N VAL A 18 23.18 -5.90 -4.37
CA VAL A 18 23.31 -4.62 -3.68
C VAL A 18 22.58 -4.70 -2.35
N ASN A 19 23.22 -4.24 -1.28
CA ASN A 19 22.62 -4.03 0.03
C ASN A 19 23.36 -2.89 0.74
N LEU A 20 22.89 -1.67 0.51
CA LEU A 20 23.47 -0.44 1.02
C LEU A 20 22.52 0.21 2.01
N TYR A 21 23.09 0.72 3.07
CA TYR A 21 22.35 1.48 4.09
C TYR A 21 23.25 2.53 4.71
N GLY A 22 22.67 3.59 5.24
CA GLY A 22 23.47 4.65 5.88
C GLY A 22 22.62 5.81 6.34
N GLY A 23 23.27 6.71 7.06
CA GLY A 23 22.64 7.87 7.72
C GLY A 23 22.16 7.53 9.12
N TYR A 24 21.06 8.16 9.53
CA TYR A 24 20.54 8.10 10.89
C TYR A 24 19.07 7.70 10.90
N THR A 25 18.64 7.08 12.00
CA THR A 25 17.25 6.63 12.19
C THR A 25 16.34 7.70 12.77
N ASN A 26 16.89 8.85 13.22
CA ASN A 26 16.13 9.93 13.84
C ASN A 26 16.71 11.31 13.51
N THR A 27 15.90 12.34 13.68
CA THR A 27 16.27 13.73 13.36
C THR A 27 17.35 14.32 14.27
N SER A 28 17.52 13.79 15.48
CA SER A 28 18.62 14.17 16.40
C SER A 28 19.96 13.60 16.00
N LYS A 29 19.98 12.67 15.02
CA LYS A 29 21.17 11.94 14.56
C LYS A 29 21.90 11.20 15.67
N SER A 30 21.16 10.75 16.67
CA SER A 30 21.72 10.05 17.83
C SER A 30 21.90 8.54 17.57
N THR A 31 21.23 7.99 16.57
CA THR A 31 21.28 6.57 16.26
C THR A 31 21.55 6.37 14.76
N GLU A 32 22.61 5.65 14.44
CA GLU A 32 22.99 5.33 13.08
C GLU A 32 22.05 4.27 12.47
N TRP A 33 21.82 4.38 11.16
CA TRP A 33 21.11 3.34 10.38
C TRP A 33 21.99 2.09 10.29
N LYS A 34 21.43 0.95 10.64
CA LYS A 34 22.10 -0.37 10.61
C LYS A 34 21.45 -1.29 9.57
N LYS A 35 22.13 -2.39 9.25
CA LYS A 35 21.64 -3.42 8.33
C LYS A 35 20.24 -3.94 8.70
N ASN A 36 19.94 -4.01 9.98
CA ASN A 36 18.66 -4.51 10.52
C ASN A 36 17.70 -3.38 10.95
N THR A 37 17.94 -2.16 10.53
CA THR A 37 17.00 -1.06 10.77
C THR A 37 15.72 -1.30 10.01
N LEU A 38 14.60 -1.24 10.70
CA LEU A 38 13.27 -1.33 10.12
C LEU A 38 12.76 0.06 9.77
N VAL A 39 12.05 0.18 8.67
CA VAL A 39 11.40 1.43 8.29
C VAL A 39 9.98 1.17 7.82
N ASN A 40 9.07 2.08 8.14
CA ASN A 40 7.71 2.05 7.60
C ASN A 40 7.76 2.32 6.10
N VAL A 41 7.29 1.34 5.30
CA VAL A 41 7.38 1.42 3.82
C VAL A 41 6.10 1.92 3.16
N TRP A 42 5.16 2.40 3.96
CA TRP A 42 3.88 2.91 3.48
C TRP A 42 3.20 1.97 2.47
N SER A 43 2.76 2.49 1.36
CA SER A 43 1.94 1.72 0.40
C SER A 43 2.67 0.58 -0.31
N VAL A 44 3.99 0.41 -0.16
CA VAL A 44 4.67 -0.84 -0.55
C VAL A 44 4.06 -2.04 0.18
N THR A 45 3.50 -1.81 1.37
CA THR A 45 2.72 -2.80 2.15
C THR A 45 1.59 -3.44 1.32
N LYS A 46 0.94 -2.68 0.42
CA LYS A 46 -0.14 -3.22 -0.43
C LYS A 46 0.35 -4.33 -1.36
N ALA A 47 1.57 -4.22 -1.88
CA ALA A 47 2.13 -5.27 -2.72
C ALA A 47 2.44 -6.54 -1.90
N VAL A 48 2.90 -6.39 -0.66
CA VAL A 48 3.10 -7.52 0.26
C VAL A 48 1.75 -8.17 0.61
N THR A 49 0.73 -7.37 0.90
CA THR A 49 -0.66 -7.85 1.06
C THR A 49 -1.16 -8.54 -0.21
N GLY A 50 -0.82 -7.99 -1.38
CA GLY A 50 -1.13 -8.59 -2.68
C GLY A 50 -0.52 -9.97 -2.89
N ILE A 51 0.66 -10.23 -2.33
CA ILE A 51 1.27 -11.56 -2.33
C ILE A 51 0.42 -12.53 -1.49
N CYS A 52 -0.03 -12.12 -0.30
CA CYS A 52 -0.92 -12.94 0.54
C CYS A 52 -2.26 -13.21 -0.15
N ILE A 53 -2.87 -12.19 -0.75
CA ILE A 53 -4.09 -12.35 -1.58
C ILE A 53 -3.85 -13.32 -2.74
N THR A 54 -2.74 -13.16 -3.47
CA THR A 54 -2.41 -14.03 -4.61
C THR A 54 -2.24 -15.48 -4.14
N LYS A 55 -1.67 -15.69 -2.94
CA LYS A 55 -1.51 -17.02 -2.37
C LYS A 55 -2.85 -17.67 -2.04
N ILE A 56 -3.79 -16.99 -1.40
CA ILE A 56 -5.13 -17.57 -1.14
C ILE A 56 -5.97 -17.74 -2.41
N VAL A 57 -5.71 -16.96 -3.48
CA VAL A 57 -6.27 -17.21 -4.82
C VAL A 57 -5.64 -18.47 -5.43
N ASN A 58 -4.32 -18.64 -5.32
CA ASN A 58 -3.60 -19.83 -5.77
C ASN A 58 -4.14 -21.12 -5.11
N ASP A 59 -4.44 -21.03 -3.83
CA ASP A 59 -4.93 -22.13 -3.02
C ASP A 59 -6.44 -22.38 -3.23
N GLY A 60 -7.08 -21.62 -4.13
CA GLY A 60 -8.50 -21.77 -4.48
C GLY A 60 -9.49 -21.26 -3.42
N LEU A 61 -9.01 -20.60 -2.36
CA LEU A 61 -9.83 -20.08 -1.26
C LEU A 61 -10.59 -18.82 -1.67
N LEU A 62 -10.01 -17.96 -2.50
CA LEU A 62 -10.58 -16.70 -2.96
C LEU A 62 -10.80 -16.70 -4.47
N ASN A 63 -12.04 -16.50 -4.90
CA ASN A 63 -12.39 -16.27 -6.30
C ASN A 63 -12.64 -14.78 -6.55
N VAL A 64 -11.82 -14.18 -7.39
CA VAL A 64 -11.85 -12.72 -7.65
C VAL A 64 -13.08 -12.24 -8.41
N ASP A 65 -13.78 -13.14 -9.13
CA ASP A 65 -14.98 -12.83 -9.91
C ASP A 65 -16.28 -12.89 -9.07
N LYS A 66 -16.21 -13.45 -7.87
CA LYS A 66 -17.34 -13.48 -6.94
C LYS A 66 -17.64 -12.08 -6.39
N LYS A 67 -18.91 -11.87 -6.00
CA LYS A 67 -19.30 -10.70 -5.22
C LYS A 67 -18.64 -10.76 -3.84
N VAL A 68 -18.26 -9.59 -3.30
CA VAL A 68 -17.73 -9.48 -1.94
C VAL A 68 -18.70 -10.05 -0.92
N SER A 69 -20.02 -9.83 -1.12
CA SER A 69 -21.09 -10.34 -0.25
C SER A 69 -21.10 -11.87 -0.10
N TYR A 70 -20.48 -12.62 -1.01
CA TYR A 70 -20.33 -14.07 -0.88
C TYR A 70 -19.43 -14.46 0.32
N TYR A 71 -18.40 -13.65 0.59
CA TYR A 71 -17.44 -13.85 1.67
C TYR A 71 -17.74 -12.93 2.88
N TRP A 72 -18.34 -11.78 2.60
CA TRP A 72 -18.62 -10.72 3.59
C TRP A 72 -20.05 -10.19 3.40
N PRO A 73 -21.07 -10.90 3.96
CA PRO A 73 -22.48 -10.57 3.77
C PRO A 73 -22.85 -9.15 4.25
N GLU A 74 -22.30 -8.71 5.39
CA GLU A 74 -22.63 -7.40 5.99
C GLU A 74 -22.21 -6.24 5.08
N TYR A 75 -21.05 -6.35 4.43
CA TYR A 75 -20.62 -5.37 3.42
C TYR A 75 -21.59 -5.31 2.24
N GLY A 76 -22.12 -6.47 1.85
CA GLY A 76 -23.05 -6.60 0.73
C GLY A 76 -24.40 -5.90 0.93
N ILE A 77 -24.80 -5.57 2.16
CA ILE A 77 -26.05 -4.88 2.45
C ILE A 77 -26.10 -3.52 1.75
N ASN A 78 -25.04 -2.74 1.85
CA ASN A 78 -24.93 -1.41 1.24
C ASN A 78 -24.14 -1.42 -0.11
N ASN A 79 -23.45 -2.53 -0.41
CA ASN A 79 -22.54 -2.65 -1.56
C ASN A 79 -22.78 -3.96 -2.34
N PRO A 80 -24.04 -4.27 -2.77
CA PRO A 80 -24.41 -5.59 -3.29
C PRO A 80 -23.74 -5.96 -4.63
N ASP A 81 -23.24 -4.98 -5.36
CA ASP A 81 -22.69 -5.19 -6.72
C ASP A 81 -21.16 -5.21 -6.75
N THR A 82 -20.51 -4.96 -5.62
CA THR A 82 -19.04 -4.98 -5.53
C THR A 82 -18.51 -6.40 -5.71
N LYS A 83 -17.64 -6.59 -6.67
CA LYS A 83 -16.87 -7.83 -6.85
C LYS A 83 -15.56 -7.77 -6.07
N VAL A 84 -15.02 -8.94 -5.75
CA VAL A 84 -13.71 -9.05 -5.10
C VAL A 84 -12.63 -8.31 -5.91
N ILE A 85 -12.62 -8.49 -7.23
CA ILE A 85 -11.67 -7.81 -8.11
C ILE A 85 -11.75 -6.27 -7.98
N ASP A 86 -12.90 -5.68 -7.71
CA ASP A 86 -13.06 -4.23 -7.58
C ASP A 86 -12.35 -3.71 -6.33
N LEU A 87 -12.33 -4.47 -5.23
CA LEU A 87 -11.54 -4.14 -4.04
C LEU A 87 -10.03 -4.20 -4.35
N LEU A 88 -9.60 -5.27 -5.01
CA LEU A 88 -8.19 -5.55 -5.28
C LEU A 88 -7.56 -4.63 -6.33
N THR A 89 -8.38 -3.88 -7.08
CA THR A 89 -7.95 -3.01 -8.19
C THR A 89 -8.38 -1.55 -8.03
N HIS A 90 -8.75 -1.15 -6.82
CA HIS A 90 -9.16 0.22 -6.49
C HIS A 90 -10.38 0.73 -7.27
N ARG A 91 -11.34 -0.16 -7.56
CA ARG A 91 -12.56 0.14 -8.34
C ARG A 91 -13.86 0.04 -7.54
N ALA A 92 -13.77 -0.27 -6.24
CA ALA A 92 -14.96 -0.42 -5.40
C ALA A 92 -15.68 0.90 -5.07
N GLY A 93 -15.08 2.05 -5.37
CA GLY A 93 -15.64 3.35 -5.00
C GLY A 93 -15.65 3.62 -3.49
N MET A 94 -14.76 2.97 -2.74
CA MET A 94 -14.70 3.00 -1.28
C MET A 94 -13.36 3.61 -0.80
N PHE A 95 -12.86 4.61 -1.51
CA PHE A 95 -11.52 5.16 -1.31
C PHE A 95 -11.37 6.01 -0.04
N GLY A 96 -12.45 6.34 0.65
CA GLY A 96 -12.43 7.13 1.90
C GLY A 96 -13.65 6.84 2.78
N PHE A 97 -13.67 7.46 3.96
CA PHE A 97 -14.81 7.45 4.87
C PHE A 97 -15.66 8.69 4.63
N LYS A 98 -16.94 8.52 4.26
CA LYS A 98 -17.85 9.64 3.90
C LYS A 98 -18.12 10.58 5.07
N GLU A 99 -18.30 10.01 6.25
CA GLU A 99 -18.56 10.76 7.51
C GLU A 99 -17.25 11.15 8.23
N GLY A 100 -16.12 11.07 7.54
CA GLY A 100 -14.78 11.21 8.14
C GLY A 100 -14.24 9.90 8.68
N SER A 101 -12.93 9.86 8.93
CA SER A 101 -12.31 8.69 9.54
C SER A 101 -12.78 8.50 10.97
N PRO A 102 -13.04 7.26 11.42
CA PRO A 102 -13.26 6.99 12.82
C PRO A 102 -12.11 7.52 13.69
N ILE A 103 -12.45 8.18 14.78
CA ILE A 103 -11.48 8.66 15.79
C ILE A 103 -11.32 7.57 16.85
N CYS A 104 -10.38 6.68 16.63
CA CYS A 104 -10.10 5.53 17.50
C CYS A 104 -8.63 5.09 17.33
N SER A 105 -8.20 4.07 18.10
CA SER A 105 -6.92 3.44 17.90
C SER A 105 -6.85 2.73 16.54
N TRP A 106 -5.67 2.69 15.93
CA TRP A 106 -5.42 1.89 14.71
C TRP A 106 -5.66 0.39 14.95
N ASN A 107 -5.65 -0.04 16.21
CA ASN A 107 -5.93 -1.42 16.62
C ASN A 107 -7.43 -1.72 16.71
N ASP A 108 -8.32 -0.71 16.66
CA ASP A 108 -9.78 -0.88 16.73
C ASP A 108 -10.35 -1.30 15.37
N TRP A 109 -9.88 -2.44 14.85
CA TRP A 109 -10.20 -2.97 13.54
C TRP A 109 -11.68 -2.94 13.18
N ASP A 110 -12.52 -3.45 14.08
CA ASP A 110 -13.97 -3.59 13.84
C ASP A 110 -14.69 -2.24 13.71
N VAL A 111 -14.16 -1.16 14.29
CA VAL A 111 -14.73 0.18 14.16
C VAL A 111 -14.59 0.66 12.71
N PHE A 112 -13.43 0.51 12.10
CA PHE A 112 -13.20 0.85 10.70
C PHE A 112 -14.01 -0.04 9.75
N VAL A 113 -14.06 -1.34 10.03
CA VAL A 113 -14.84 -2.31 9.25
C VAL A 113 -16.33 -1.92 9.24
N LYS A 114 -16.93 -1.65 10.40
CA LYS A 114 -18.33 -1.24 10.50
C LYS A 114 -18.61 0.09 9.80
N ALA A 115 -17.70 1.05 9.85
CA ALA A 115 -17.82 2.30 9.12
C ALA A 115 -17.90 2.06 7.60
N LEU A 116 -17.09 1.12 7.07
CA LEU A 116 -17.13 0.76 5.65
C LEU A 116 -18.36 -0.08 5.27
N GLU A 117 -18.84 -0.94 6.16
CA GLU A 117 -20.07 -1.70 5.95
C GLU A 117 -21.31 -0.77 5.87
N SER A 118 -21.32 0.29 6.67
CA SER A 118 -22.47 1.20 6.77
C SER A 118 -22.59 2.20 5.63
N GLN A 119 -21.51 2.46 4.88
CA GLN A 119 -21.54 3.48 3.84
C GLN A 119 -21.79 2.88 2.43
N LYS A 120 -22.38 3.69 1.54
CA LYS A 120 -22.47 3.41 0.11
C LYS A 120 -21.21 3.89 -0.60
N PRO A 121 -20.84 3.28 -1.74
CA PRO A 121 -19.66 3.72 -2.50
C PRO A 121 -19.84 5.15 -3.03
N TYR A 122 -18.76 5.84 -3.33
CA TYR A 122 -18.75 7.16 -3.96
C TYR A 122 -19.22 7.11 -5.40
N TYR A 123 -18.95 6.00 -6.10
CA TYR A 123 -19.44 5.71 -7.45
C TYR A 123 -19.74 4.20 -7.56
N GLN A 124 -20.47 3.83 -8.60
CA GLN A 124 -20.82 2.42 -8.84
C GLN A 124 -19.54 1.57 -8.96
N PRO A 125 -19.42 0.48 -8.19
CA PRO A 125 -18.28 -0.42 -8.26
C PRO A 125 -17.99 -0.86 -9.71
N GLY A 126 -16.73 -0.85 -10.09
CA GLY A 126 -16.29 -1.19 -11.43
C GLY A 126 -16.38 -0.05 -12.48
N SER A 127 -17.06 1.07 -12.21
CA SER A 127 -17.25 2.16 -13.18
C SER A 127 -16.08 3.12 -13.28
N SER A 128 -15.30 3.28 -12.22
CA SER A 128 -14.16 4.20 -12.16
C SER A 128 -13.03 3.60 -11.33
N GLN A 129 -11.89 4.25 -11.33
CA GLN A 129 -10.72 3.90 -10.52
C GLN A 129 -10.41 5.06 -9.59
N GLY A 130 -10.29 4.78 -8.30
CA GLY A 130 -9.90 5.74 -7.28
C GLY A 130 -9.10 5.05 -6.18
N TYR A 131 -7.87 5.42 -6.03
CA TYR A 131 -6.92 4.77 -5.14
C TYR A 131 -7.40 4.72 -3.68
N HIS A 132 -7.59 3.52 -3.16
CA HIS A 132 -7.99 3.27 -1.77
C HIS A 132 -6.74 3.37 -0.88
N ALA A 133 -6.38 4.60 -0.48
CA ALA A 133 -5.11 4.86 0.19
C ALA A 133 -5.00 4.12 1.53
N LEU A 134 -5.97 4.30 2.41
CA LEU A 134 -6.03 3.68 3.74
C LEU A 134 -7.14 2.65 3.87
N THR A 135 -8.32 2.91 3.28
CA THR A 135 -9.49 2.02 3.33
C THR A 135 -9.20 0.64 2.76
N PHE A 136 -8.22 0.52 1.85
CA PHE A 136 -7.69 -0.76 1.39
C PHE A 136 -7.36 -1.71 2.55
N SER A 137 -6.86 -1.18 3.68
CA SER A 137 -6.51 -1.99 4.86
C SER A 137 -7.69 -2.82 5.33
N TRP A 138 -8.81 -2.17 5.56
CA TRP A 138 -9.99 -2.82 6.15
C TRP A 138 -10.85 -3.49 5.09
N LEU A 139 -10.86 -2.99 3.84
CA LEU A 139 -11.58 -3.63 2.74
C LEU A 139 -10.94 -4.95 2.34
N VAL A 140 -9.66 -4.91 1.99
CA VAL A 140 -8.93 -6.10 1.54
C VAL A 140 -8.53 -6.98 2.71
N GLY A 141 -8.12 -6.38 3.83
CA GLY A 141 -7.73 -7.12 5.02
C GLY A 141 -8.89 -7.86 5.68
N GLU A 142 -10.11 -7.26 5.73
CA GLU A 142 -11.29 -7.94 6.27
C GLU A 142 -11.76 -9.07 5.33
N LEU A 143 -11.77 -8.81 4.02
CA LEU A 143 -12.03 -9.87 3.04
C LEU A 143 -11.06 -11.04 3.25
N PHE A 144 -9.76 -10.75 3.40
CA PHE A 144 -8.74 -11.75 3.66
C PHE A 144 -9.04 -12.53 4.95
N ARG A 145 -9.30 -11.82 6.06
CA ARG A 145 -9.59 -12.40 7.38
C ARG A 145 -10.79 -13.34 7.33
N ARG A 146 -11.83 -12.99 6.57
CA ARG A 146 -13.05 -13.82 6.42
C ARG A 146 -12.83 -15.08 5.60
N VAL A 147 -11.91 -15.02 4.64
CA VAL A 147 -11.60 -16.15 3.76
C VAL A 147 -10.58 -17.10 4.40
N GLU A 148 -9.55 -16.56 5.05
CA GLU A 148 -8.39 -17.29 5.56
C GLU A 148 -8.45 -17.57 7.08
N GLY A 149 -9.17 -16.71 7.81
CA GLY A 149 -9.36 -16.85 9.27
C GLY A 149 -8.36 -16.06 10.11
N ARG A 150 -7.23 -15.61 9.57
CA ARG A 150 -6.20 -14.82 10.26
C ARG A 150 -6.12 -13.40 9.68
N MET A 151 -5.54 -12.49 10.44
CA MET A 151 -5.14 -11.18 9.92
C MET A 151 -3.99 -11.33 8.92
N VAL A 152 -3.90 -10.37 7.97
CA VAL A 152 -2.88 -10.40 6.91
C VAL A 152 -1.45 -10.47 7.46
N GLY A 153 -1.16 -9.71 8.53
CA GLY A 153 0.18 -9.68 9.11
C GLY A 153 0.57 -10.99 9.78
N ASP A 154 -0.37 -11.64 10.47
CA ASP A 154 -0.14 -12.95 11.10
C ASP A 154 0.09 -14.01 10.02
N TYR A 155 -0.75 -14.03 9.01
CA TYR A 155 -0.58 -14.94 7.87
C TYR A 155 0.77 -14.72 7.17
N PHE A 156 1.11 -13.46 6.87
CA PHE A 156 2.38 -13.14 6.22
C PHE A 156 3.58 -13.60 7.06
N ARG A 157 3.55 -13.36 8.37
CA ARG A 157 4.60 -13.82 9.30
C ARG A 157 4.77 -15.34 9.23
N ASP A 158 3.65 -16.08 9.35
CA ASP A 158 3.68 -17.52 9.53
C ASP A 158 3.92 -18.26 8.20
N GLU A 159 3.28 -17.82 7.10
CA GLU A 159 3.27 -18.54 5.82
C GLU A 159 4.32 -18.02 4.81
N VAL A 160 4.86 -16.82 5.04
CA VAL A 160 5.81 -16.22 4.10
C VAL A 160 7.11 -15.82 4.79
N ALA A 161 7.05 -14.91 5.75
CA ALA A 161 8.25 -14.32 6.33
C ALA A 161 9.12 -15.37 7.04
N SER A 162 8.53 -16.27 7.82
CA SER A 162 9.25 -17.33 8.51
C SER A 162 9.94 -18.30 7.55
N GLN A 163 9.27 -18.69 6.47
CA GLN A 163 9.78 -19.67 5.51
C GLN A 163 11.00 -19.16 4.74
N TYR A 164 11.02 -17.84 4.45
CA TYR A 164 12.09 -17.23 3.68
C TYR A 164 13.04 -16.37 4.50
N ASN A 165 12.88 -16.38 5.83
CA ASN A 165 13.67 -15.55 6.75
C ASN A 165 13.67 -14.07 6.32
N LEU A 166 12.46 -13.49 6.26
CA LEU A 166 12.24 -12.08 5.89
C LEU A 166 12.01 -11.25 7.16
N ASP A 167 12.75 -10.18 7.28
CA ASP A 167 12.58 -9.19 8.33
C ASP A 167 11.64 -8.08 7.82
N PHE A 168 10.36 -8.44 7.72
CA PHE A 168 9.26 -7.57 7.31
C PHE A 168 7.99 -7.94 8.07
N HIS A 169 7.27 -6.93 8.57
CA HIS A 169 6.16 -7.08 9.48
C HIS A 169 4.99 -6.17 9.11
N ILE A 170 3.76 -6.66 9.18
CA ILE A 170 2.52 -5.87 9.17
C ILE A 170 1.91 -6.07 10.56
N GLY A 171 2.01 -5.07 11.43
CA GLY A 171 1.86 -5.24 12.88
C GLY A 171 3.18 -5.69 13.49
N LEU A 172 3.94 -4.72 13.98
CA LEU A 172 5.27 -4.94 14.56
C LEU A 172 5.15 -5.11 16.07
N SER A 173 5.75 -6.18 16.61
CA SER A 173 5.80 -6.39 18.06
C SER A 173 6.65 -5.33 18.76
N GLU A 174 6.26 -4.95 19.96
CA GLU A 174 6.81 -3.81 20.68
C GLU A 174 8.32 -3.99 21.01
N ASP A 175 8.76 -5.21 21.22
CA ASP A 175 10.16 -5.55 21.44
C ASP A 175 11.08 -5.28 20.23
N GLN A 176 10.49 -5.01 19.05
CA GLN A 176 11.22 -4.65 17.83
C GLN A 176 11.25 -3.13 17.57
N HIS A 177 10.49 -2.33 18.30
CA HIS A 177 10.36 -0.89 18.04
C HIS A 177 11.67 -0.12 18.12
N TYR A 178 12.63 -0.59 18.93
CA TYR A 178 13.96 0.03 19.06
C TYR A 178 14.80 -0.01 17.78
N ARG A 179 14.41 -0.86 16.82
CA ARG A 179 15.07 -0.99 15.50
C ARG A 179 14.48 -0.06 14.46
N CYS A 180 13.36 0.60 14.75
CA CYS A 180 12.66 1.40 13.77
C CYS A 180 13.35 2.74 13.53
N ALA A 181 13.49 3.10 12.26
CA ALA A 181 13.74 4.48 11.89
C ALA A 181 12.45 5.29 12.00
N ASP A 182 12.57 6.51 12.51
CA ASP A 182 11.45 7.45 12.60
C ASP A 182 11.15 8.06 11.24
N ILE A 183 9.88 8.16 10.92
CA ILE A 183 9.40 8.93 9.78
C ILE A 183 9.39 10.42 10.16
N SER A 184 9.97 11.27 9.32
CA SER A 184 10.01 12.71 9.54
C SER A 184 9.53 13.45 8.29
N PHE A 185 8.47 14.23 8.46
CA PHE A 185 7.87 15.04 7.38
C PHE A 185 8.34 16.51 7.41
N LYS A 186 9.54 16.80 7.96
CA LYS A 186 10.06 18.18 8.08
C LYS A 186 9.94 19.01 6.79
N ARG A 187 9.93 18.37 5.63
CA ARG A 187 9.77 19.06 4.35
C ARG A 187 8.40 19.72 4.19
N PHE A 188 7.38 19.21 4.87
CA PHE A 188 5.99 19.68 4.76
C PHE A 188 5.63 20.68 5.88
N ASP A 189 6.28 20.63 7.03
CA ASP A 189 6.02 21.56 8.12
C ASP A 189 6.35 23.02 7.75
N ASN A 190 7.31 23.23 6.86
CA ASN A 190 7.66 24.56 6.34
C ASN A 190 6.74 25.05 5.19
N LEU A 191 5.79 24.22 4.74
CA LEU A 191 4.92 24.51 3.59
C LEU A 191 3.49 24.90 4.01
N LYS A 192 3.16 24.87 5.31
CA LYS A 192 1.77 25.06 5.78
C LYS A 192 1.12 26.41 5.46
N PRO A 193 1.72 27.59 5.58
CA PRO A 193 1.00 28.83 5.27
C PRO A 193 0.90 29.22 3.78
N PRO A 194 1.92 29.04 2.92
CA PRO A 194 1.80 29.50 1.54
C PRO A 194 0.98 28.59 0.64
N LEU A 195 0.78 27.30 1.00
CA LEU A 195 0.08 26.36 0.13
C LEU A 195 -1.43 26.57 0.08
N GLU A 196 -2.05 27.08 1.13
CA GLU A 196 -3.48 27.40 1.08
C GLU A 196 -3.80 28.49 0.07
N PHE A 197 -2.89 29.44 -0.16
CA PHE A 197 -3.05 30.48 -1.17
C PHE A 197 -3.05 29.93 -2.60
N ILE A 198 -2.45 28.77 -2.85
CA ILE A 198 -2.45 28.14 -4.19
C ILE A 198 -3.88 27.80 -4.63
N LYS A 199 -4.81 27.56 -3.72
CA LYS A 199 -6.24 27.36 -4.03
C LYS A 199 -6.81 28.52 -4.85
N TYR A 200 -6.40 29.74 -4.55
CA TYR A 200 -6.93 30.98 -5.13
C TYR A 200 -6.18 31.46 -6.38
N ILE A 201 -4.99 30.91 -6.68
CA ILE A 201 -4.23 31.30 -7.87
C ILE A 201 -4.79 30.56 -9.09
N PRO A 202 -5.20 31.25 -10.17
CA PRO A 202 -5.65 30.58 -11.39
C PRO A 202 -4.59 29.62 -11.93
N THR A 203 -5.02 28.43 -12.32
CA THR A 203 -4.13 27.31 -12.70
C THR A 203 -3.19 27.67 -13.86
N ILE A 204 -3.59 28.62 -14.73
CA ILE A 204 -2.80 29.10 -15.87
C ILE A 204 -1.50 29.79 -15.44
N PHE A 205 -1.47 30.39 -14.26
CA PHE A 205 -0.30 31.11 -13.73
C PHE A 205 0.63 30.23 -12.89
N LEU A 206 0.27 28.95 -12.68
CA LEU A 206 1.08 28.05 -11.86
C LEU A 206 2.06 27.25 -12.72
N PRO A 207 3.32 27.08 -12.28
CA PRO A 207 4.23 26.06 -12.81
C PRO A 207 3.60 24.67 -12.76
N ASN A 208 4.02 23.76 -13.65
CA ASN A 208 3.39 22.44 -13.76
C ASN A 208 3.43 21.64 -12.43
N ASP A 209 4.50 21.75 -11.66
CA ASP A 209 4.63 21.10 -10.35
C ASP A 209 3.60 21.65 -9.35
N LEU A 210 3.33 22.96 -9.38
CA LEU A 210 2.33 23.60 -8.53
C LEU A 210 0.90 23.40 -9.03
N LYS A 211 0.69 23.11 -10.31
CA LYS A 211 -0.64 22.71 -10.85
C LYS A 211 -1.07 21.37 -10.26
N ASN A 212 -0.16 20.41 -10.21
CA ASN A 212 -0.43 19.11 -9.61
C ASN A 212 -0.74 19.25 -8.11
N LEU A 213 0.05 20.07 -7.41
CA LEU A 213 -0.17 20.36 -5.99
C LEU A 213 -1.51 21.05 -5.74
N LYS A 214 -1.89 22.02 -6.58
CA LYS A 214 -3.22 22.66 -6.51
C LYS A 214 -4.34 21.65 -6.74
N SER A 215 -4.20 20.78 -7.74
CA SER A 215 -5.17 19.72 -7.99
C SER A 215 -5.32 18.79 -6.78
N SER A 216 -4.21 18.50 -6.07
CA SER A 216 -4.21 17.72 -4.83
C SER A 216 -5.00 18.39 -3.71
N ILE A 217 -4.74 19.67 -3.48
CA ILE A 217 -5.36 20.43 -2.39
C ILE A 217 -6.87 20.65 -2.63
N VAL A 218 -7.29 20.71 -3.89
CA VAL A 218 -8.70 20.97 -4.27
C VAL A 218 -9.47 19.68 -4.53
N SER A 219 -8.80 18.53 -4.73
CA SER A 219 -9.49 17.28 -5.01
C SER A 219 -10.21 16.75 -3.76
N GLN A 220 -11.55 16.68 -3.84
CA GLN A 220 -12.35 16.07 -2.78
C GLN A 220 -12.01 14.59 -2.62
N ASP A 221 -11.84 13.86 -3.72
CA ASP A 221 -11.53 12.44 -3.69
C ASP A 221 -10.19 12.16 -2.99
N PHE A 222 -9.17 12.99 -3.25
CA PHE A 222 -7.89 12.91 -2.54
C PHE A 222 -8.06 13.16 -1.05
N ASN A 223 -8.77 14.22 -0.68
CA ASN A 223 -9.01 14.55 0.73
C ASN A 223 -9.79 13.43 1.44
N HIS A 224 -10.79 12.85 0.80
CA HIS A 224 -11.52 11.70 1.36
C HIS A 224 -10.63 10.46 1.51
N ALA A 225 -9.80 10.14 0.51
CA ALA A 225 -8.93 8.98 0.52
C ALA A 225 -7.83 9.04 1.59
N PHE A 226 -7.35 10.24 1.88
CA PHE A 226 -6.32 10.53 2.87
C PHE A 226 -6.88 11.23 4.12
N ASN A 227 -8.20 11.30 4.28
CA ASN A 227 -8.94 11.93 5.39
C ASN A 227 -8.62 13.41 5.63
N GLY A 228 -8.24 14.14 4.59
CA GLY A 228 -7.83 15.54 4.72
C GLY A 228 -6.54 15.77 5.51
N ASP A 229 -6.08 14.77 6.23
CA ASP A 229 -5.04 14.82 7.23
C ASP A 229 -3.98 13.73 7.07
N LEU A 230 -3.54 13.46 5.84
CA LEU A 230 -2.42 12.52 5.62
C LEU A 230 -1.18 12.93 6.44
N PHE A 231 -1.08 14.21 6.75
CA PHE A 231 0.02 14.83 7.51
C PHE A 231 -0.29 14.99 9.01
N ASN A 232 -1.55 14.77 9.42
CA ASN A 232 -1.99 14.59 10.80
C ASN A 232 -2.30 13.13 11.12
N LEU A 233 -1.94 12.21 10.23
CA LEU A 233 -1.93 10.79 10.58
C LEU A 233 -1.15 10.67 11.86
N ASN A 234 -1.87 10.31 12.90
CA ASN A 234 -1.38 10.11 14.23
C ASN A 234 -0.04 9.42 14.16
N ASP A 235 0.97 10.16 14.45
CA ASP A 235 2.37 9.83 14.51
C ASP A 235 2.72 8.41 14.00
N PRO A 236 3.21 8.25 12.76
CA PRO A 236 3.60 6.94 12.22
C PRO A 236 4.72 6.29 13.03
N ASN A 237 5.29 7.03 13.98
CA ASN A 237 6.29 6.56 14.92
C ASN A 237 5.68 6.07 16.23
N SER A 238 4.35 6.22 16.41
CA SER A 238 3.68 5.78 17.64
C SER A 238 3.68 4.25 17.79
N THR A 239 3.64 3.81 19.03
CA THR A 239 3.45 2.39 19.37
C THR A 239 2.15 1.85 18.81
N ASP A 240 1.08 2.65 18.84
CA ASP A 240 -0.23 2.27 18.32
C ASP A 240 -0.17 1.95 16.82
N TRP A 241 0.43 2.85 16.01
CA TRP A 241 0.60 2.61 14.57
C TRP A 241 1.48 1.39 14.27
N ARG A 242 2.61 1.26 14.96
CA ARG A 242 3.56 0.16 14.71
C ARG A 242 2.94 -1.20 15.04
N LYS A 243 2.14 -1.30 16.10
CA LYS A 243 1.48 -2.54 16.55
C LYS A 243 0.26 -2.91 15.71
N ALA A 244 -0.46 -1.93 15.20
CA ALA A 244 -1.66 -2.17 14.40
C ALA A 244 -1.33 -2.94 13.11
N GLN A 245 -2.28 -3.69 12.62
CA GLN A 245 -2.20 -4.26 11.28
C GLN A 245 -2.96 -3.36 10.30
N VAL A 246 -2.21 -2.53 9.56
CA VAL A 246 -2.75 -1.63 8.51
C VAL A 246 -2.18 -2.07 7.17
N PRO A 247 -2.70 -3.16 6.56
CA PRO A 247 -2.10 -3.81 5.37
C PRO A 247 -2.06 -2.94 4.11
N ALA A 248 -2.53 -1.70 4.19
CA ALA A 248 -2.31 -0.69 3.15
C ALA A 248 -1.04 0.12 3.33
N ALA A 249 -0.49 0.27 4.57
CA ALA A 249 0.42 1.38 4.82
C ALA A 249 1.48 1.19 5.91
N ASN A 250 1.32 0.24 6.85
CA ASN A 250 2.23 0.21 7.99
C ASN A 250 3.19 -0.99 8.02
N GLY A 251 3.50 -1.56 6.88
CA GLY A 251 4.58 -2.53 6.80
C GLY A 251 5.90 -1.92 7.27
N HIS A 252 6.59 -2.61 8.16
CA HIS A 252 7.93 -2.27 8.65
C HIS A 252 8.90 -3.36 8.23
N GLY A 253 9.99 -2.97 7.56
CA GLY A 253 10.94 -3.98 7.09
C GLY A 253 12.26 -3.41 6.62
N THR A 254 13.15 -4.30 6.24
CA THR A 254 14.42 -3.96 5.61
C THR A 254 14.30 -3.98 4.09
N ALA A 255 15.10 -3.17 3.40
CA ALA A 255 15.17 -3.20 1.93
C ALA A 255 15.58 -4.58 1.40
N ALA A 256 16.50 -5.26 2.10
CA ALA A 256 16.96 -6.60 1.73
C ALA A 256 15.84 -7.64 1.76
N SER A 257 14.95 -7.59 2.78
CA SER A 257 13.82 -8.51 2.86
C SER A 257 12.81 -8.30 1.74
N LEU A 258 12.53 -7.04 1.38
CA LEU A 258 11.67 -6.74 0.23
C LEU A 258 12.33 -7.16 -1.09
N ALA A 259 13.62 -6.86 -1.30
CA ALA A 259 14.35 -7.31 -2.48
C ALA A 259 14.31 -8.84 -2.62
N LYS A 260 14.54 -9.57 -1.51
CA LYS A 260 14.47 -11.04 -1.48
C LYS A 260 13.06 -11.55 -1.82
N LEU A 261 12.02 -10.97 -1.22
CA LEU A 261 10.63 -11.38 -1.47
C LEU A 261 10.25 -11.20 -2.95
N PHE A 262 10.54 -10.03 -3.54
CA PHE A 262 10.27 -9.79 -4.95
C PHE A 262 11.23 -10.56 -5.87
N GLY A 263 12.45 -10.84 -5.42
CA GLY A 263 13.41 -11.72 -6.08
C GLY A 263 12.88 -13.14 -6.23
N ILE A 264 12.24 -13.70 -5.19
CA ILE A 264 11.55 -15.00 -5.25
C ILE A 264 10.48 -15.00 -6.33
N LEU A 265 9.64 -13.95 -6.37
CA LEU A 265 8.59 -13.84 -7.38
C LEU A 265 9.16 -13.75 -8.80
N SER A 266 10.27 -13.04 -8.99
CA SER A 266 10.90 -12.84 -10.31
C SER A 266 11.62 -14.07 -10.84
N THR A 267 12.00 -15.00 -9.96
CA THR A 267 12.78 -16.22 -10.30
C THR A 267 11.96 -17.51 -10.26
N GLY A 268 10.65 -17.41 -10.44
CA GLY A 268 9.79 -18.59 -10.57
C GLY A 268 8.94 -18.88 -9.34
N CYS A 269 8.84 -17.96 -8.39
CA CYS A 269 8.03 -18.10 -7.18
C CYS A 269 8.48 -19.23 -6.24
N GLU A 270 9.74 -19.62 -6.30
CA GLU A 270 10.32 -20.69 -5.50
C GLU A 270 11.75 -20.32 -5.08
N ARG A 271 12.14 -20.69 -3.87
CA ARG A 271 13.51 -20.58 -3.35
C ARG A 271 13.78 -21.67 -2.33
N ASP A 272 14.97 -22.27 -2.39
CA ASP A 272 15.41 -23.32 -1.45
C ASP A 272 14.41 -24.52 -1.37
N ASN A 273 13.82 -24.88 -2.52
CA ASN A 273 12.77 -25.90 -2.65
C ASN A 273 11.45 -25.55 -1.92
N ILE A 274 11.28 -24.30 -1.51
CA ILE A 274 10.03 -23.80 -0.93
C ILE A 274 9.30 -23.01 -2.00
N LYS A 275 8.12 -23.47 -2.38
CA LYS A 275 7.27 -22.81 -3.36
C LYS A 275 6.33 -21.82 -2.68
N LEU A 276 6.37 -20.55 -3.11
CA LEU A 276 5.51 -19.51 -2.58
C LEU A 276 4.10 -19.58 -3.22
N LEU A 277 4.04 -19.68 -4.55
CA LEU A 277 2.80 -19.79 -5.34
C LEU A 277 3.11 -20.24 -6.78
N ASP A 278 2.08 -20.51 -7.55
CA ASP A 278 2.24 -20.87 -8.97
C ASP A 278 2.57 -19.65 -9.83
N THR A 279 3.52 -19.79 -10.74
CA THR A 279 3.89 -18.72 -11.69
C THR A 279 2.73 -18.27 -12.58
N THR A 280 1.81 -19.17 -12.91
CA THR A 280 0.57 -18.87 -13.66
C THR A 280 -0.36 -17.97 -12.86
N THR A 281 -0.49 -18.21 -11.55
CA THR A 281 -1.29 -17.37 -10.64
C THR A 281 -0.65 -16.00 -10.49
N LEU A 282 0.69 -15.92 -10.31
CA LEU A 282 1.39 -14.64 -10.27
C LEU A 282 1.18 -13.86 -11.58
N LYS A 283 1.38 -14.50 -12.73
CA LYS A 283 1.16 -13.87 -14.04
C LYS A 283 -0.26 -13.33 -14.19
N THR A 284 -1.25 -14.06 -13.68
CA THR A 284 -2.64 -13.63 -13.67
C THR A 284 -2.83 -12.42 -12.74
N ALA A 285 -2.28 -12.45 -11.53
CA ALA A 285 -2.37 -11.37 -10.56
C ALA A 285 -1.66 -10.08 -11.03
N THR A 286 -0.55 -10.22 -11.75
CA THR A 286 0.25 -9.11 -12.28
C THR A 286 -0.10 -8.73 -13.72
N SER A 287 -1.15 -9.30 -14.30
CA SER A 287 -1.72 -8.82 -15.56
C SER A 287 -2.62 -7.61 -15.32
N ILE A 288 -2.72 -6.73 -16.31
CA ILE A 288 -3.53 -5.51 -16.20
C ILE A 288 -5.01 -5.88 -16.01
N LYS A 289 -5.58 -5.50 -14.87
CA LYS A 289 -7.00 -5.65 -14.53
C LYS A 289 -7.77 -4.35 -14.68
N THR A 290 -7.11 -3.21 -14.48
CA THR A 290 -7.71 -1.89 -14.68
C THR A 290 -6.71 -0.93 -15.30
N ARG A 291 -7.23 -0.03 -16.10
CA ARG A 291 -6.49 1.08 -16.74
C ARG A 291 -7.34 2.32 -16.63
N GLY A 292 -6.72 3.43 -16.39
CA GLY A 292 -7.46 4.68 -16.51
C GLY A 292 -6.89 5.79 -15.65
N PRO A 293 -7.51 6.97 -15.77
CA PRO A 293 -7.24 8.03 -14.82
C PRO A 293 -7.76 7.62 -13.46
N ASP A 294 -6.94 7.80 -12.44
CA ASP A 294 -7.31 7.57 -11.05
C ASP A 294 -7.85 8.86 -10.46
N THR A 295 -9.08 8.84 -9.91
CA THR A 295 -9.76 10.04 -9.42
C THR A 295 -9.10 10.59 -8.15
N VAL A 296 -8.49 9.74 -7.36
CA VAL A 296 -7.77 10.10 -6.13
C VAL A 296 -6.36 10.61 -6.44
N LEU A 297 -5.67 9.98 -7.39
CA LEU A 297 -4.30 10.32 -7.78
C LEU A 297 -4.26 11.27 -8.98
N PHE A 298 -5.11 12.29 -8.95
CA PHE A 298 -5.11 13.47 -9.87
C PHE A 298 -5.22 13.13 -11.35
N GLY A 299 -6.00 12.12 -11.69
CA GLY A 299 -6.16 11.68 -13.07
C GLY A 299 -4.92 10.97 -13.64
N SER A 300 -3.98 10.58 -12.78
CA SER A 300 -2.81 9.80 -13.19
C SER A 300 -3.25 8.47 -13.80
N LYS A 301 -2.71 8.15 -14.97
CA LYS A 301 -2.99 6.89 -15.65
C LYS A 301 -2.14 5.79 -15.00
N ILE A 302 -2.75 5.01 -14.13
CA ILE A 302 -2.09 3.92 -13.42
C ILE A 302 -2.75 2.60 -13.82
N ASN A 303 -1.93 1.59 -14.13
CA ASN A 303 -2.39 0.24 -14.33
C ASN A 303 -2.29 -0.55 -13.03
N PHE A 304 -3.36 -1.23 -12.65
CA PHE A 304 -3.33 -2.16 -11.52
C PHE A 304 -3.57 -3.60 -11.96
N GLY A 305 -2.81 -4.50 -11.33
CA GLY A 305 -3.13 -5.91 -11.18
C GLY A 305 -3.87 -6.14 -9.86
N LEU A 306 -3.88 -7.37 -9.35
CA LEU A 306 -4.45 -7.66 -8.03
C LEU A 306 -3.52 -7.12 -6.94
N CYS A 307 -3.83 -5.94 -6.41
CA CYS A 307 -3.05 -5.21 -5.39
C CYS A 307 -1.65 -4.74 -5.82
N PHE A 308 -1.29 -4.85 -7.10
CA PHE A 308 -0.01 -4.42 -7.63
C PHE A 308 -0.17 -3.23 -8.56
N MET A 309 0.71 -2.25 -8.44
CA MET A 309 0.96 -1.28 -9.50
C MET A 309 1.81 -1.94 -10.58
N LEU A 310 1.46 -1.72 -11.84
CA LEU A 310 2.12 -2.33 -12.99
C LEU A 310 2.84 -1.28 -13.82
N ASN A 311 3.99 -1.67 -14.40
CA ASN A 311 4.63 -0.81 -15.39
C ASN A 311 3.65 -0.48 -16.53
N GLY A 312 3.67 0.79 -16.92
CA GLY A 312 2.85 1.29 -18.01
C GLY A 312 3.52 1.10 -19.37
N ASN A 313 2.71 1.16 -20.43
CA ASN A 313 3.21 1.47 -21.77
C ASN A 313 3.68 2.95 -21.78
N GLU A 314 4.40 3.36 -22.83
CA GLU A 314 5.00 4.71 -23.01
C GLU A 314 4.09 5.91 -22.69
N THR A 315 2.78 5.70 -22.61
CA THR A 315 1.78 6.72 -22.26
C THR A 315 1.52 6.86 -20.75
N ASN A 316 1.99 5.94 -19.92
CA ASN A 316 1.77 5.97 -18.47
C ASN A 316 3.01 6.54 -17.76
N LYS A 317 2.81 7.65 -17.05
CA LYS A 317 3.91 8.36 -16.34
C LYS A 317 4.44 7.64 -15.10
N VAL A 318 3.76 6.60 -14.63
CA VAL A 318 4.23 5.79 -13.48
C VAL A 318 4.96 4.58 -14.02
N ASN A 319 6.23 4.77 -14.34
CA ASN A 319 7.16 3.69 -14.61
C ASN A 319 8.02 3.48 -13.35
N PHE A 320 7.88 2.34 -12.70
CA PHE A 320 8.76 1.96 -11.58
C PHE A 320 10.21 1.89 -12.02
N ALA A 321 10.44 1.54 -13.28
CA ALA A 321 11.75 1.60 -13.90
C ALA A 321 11.58 1.74 -15.42
N PRO A 322 11.96 2.89 -16.01
CA PRO A 322 11.81 3.14 -17.45
C PRO A 322 12.62 2.22 -18.35
N VAL A 323 13.61 1.52 -17.81
CA VAL A 323 14.47 0.56 -18.52
C VAL A 323 14.11 -0.91 -18.27
N ILE A 324 13.16 -1.21 -17.37
CA ILE A 324 12.75 -2.58 -17.07
C ILE A 324 11.54 -2.98 -17.93
N LYS A 325 11.49 -4.27 -18.26
CA LYS A 325 10.47 -4.89 -19.11
C LYS A 325 9.04 -4.40 -18.81
N LYS A 326 8.19 -4.41 -19.83
CA LYS A 326 6.77 -3.99 -19.77
C LYS A 326 5.93 -4.74 -18.73
N ASP A 327 6.41 -5.87 -18.22
CA ASP A 327 5.77 -6.76 -17.25
C ASP A 327 6.24 -6.52 -15.80
N GLY A 328 6.98 -5.44 -15.54
CA GLY A 328 7.38 -5.06 -14.18
C GLY A 328 6.18 -4.71 -13.30
N PHE A 329 6.22 -5.15 -12.05
CA PHE A 329 5.20 -4.91 -11.05
C PHE A 329 5.79 -4.62 -9.67
N GLY A 330 5.01 -3.98 -8.83
CA GLY A 330 5.41 -3.63 -7.46
C GLY A 330 4.42 -2.67 -6.84
N HIS A 331 4.87 -1.79 -5.98
CA HIS A 331 4.10 -0.68 -5.44
C HIS A 331 5.03 0.43 -4.94
N ALA A 332 4.67 1.68 -5.17
CA ALA A 332 5.34 2.82 -4.58
C ALA A 332 4.78 3.10 -3.17
N GLY A 333 5.62 3.69 -2.30
CA GLY A 333 5.22 4.25 -1.02
C GLY A 333 5.45 5.76 -0.97
N ILE A 334 4.96 6.42 0.07
CA ILE A 334 5.32 7.79 0.41
C ILE A 334 6.57 7.70 1.29
N GLY A 335 7.71 8.21 0.84
CA GLY A 335 8.93 8.15 1.62
C GLY A 335 10.13 8.61 0.86
#